data_bf989a2404ef61bb56af84470a4e4e6c
#
_entry.id   bf989a2404ef61bb56af84470a4e4e6c
#
_cell.length_a   1.000
_cell.length_b   1.000
_cell.length_c   1.000
_cell.angle_alpha   90.00
_cell.angle_beta   90.00
_cell.angle_gamma   90.00
#
_symmetry.space_group_name_H-M   'P 1'
#
loop_
_entity.id
_entity.type
_entity.pdbx_description
1 polymer ?
#
loop_
_entity_poly.entity_id
_entity_poly.type
_entity_poly.pdbx_seq_one_letter_code
_entity_poly.pdbx_strand_id
1 'polypeptide(L)'
;MRCVRFEEQGRARIGFIDGDVIRAVYGSIDTYWRMTDEVFPLAGAKLLAPCVPKQIICVGFNYRDHAREFHVDVPKEPALFTKAAHTVIGNDGKIIYPRQSHEVVYEAELGVVIKKRMKDVAPEDVPDYILGYTCANDVTARDLQLSDVQWLRSKSFDTFCPLGPWLETDLDPTDLSIKLYLNGQLKQNGRTSDMVYNPYEILSYISQSMTPVSYTHLRAHETDSYL
;
A
#
# COMPACT_ATOMS: atom_id res chain seq x y z
N MET A 1 11.45 6.14 10.89
CA MET A 1 12.35 4.93 10.95
C MET A 1 11.88 3.91 9.93
N ARG A 2 12.80 3.20 9.26
CA ARG A 2 12.49 2.20 8.22
C ARG A 2 12.40 0.81 8.83
N CYS A 3 11.17 0.31 8.96
CA CYS A 3 10.90 -1.04 9.45
C CYS A 3 10.80 -2.01 8.28
N VAL A 4 11.50 -3.14 8.36
CA VAL A 4 11.50 -4.20 7.35
C VAL A 4 11.02 -5.52 7.91
N ARG A 5 10.37 -6.33 7.05
CA ARG A 5 10.27 -7.77 7.23
C ARG A 5 11.24 -8.44 6.25
N PHE A 6 12.01 -9.37 6.73
CA PHE A 6 13.00 -10.09 5.93
C PHE A 6 13.01 -11.57 6.28
N GLU A 7 13.49 -12.36 5.33
CA GLU A 7 13.60 -13.80 5.53
C GLU A 7 15.00 -14.16 6.05
N GLU A 8 15.05 -14.90 7.14
CA GLU A 8 16.26 -15.45 7.70
C GLU A 8 16.04 -16.94 8.00
N GLN A 9 16.82 -17.83 7.37
CA GLN A 9 16.73 -19.29 7.51
C GLN A 9 15.29 -19.82 7.31
N GLY A 10 14.56 -19.30 6.31
CA GLY A 10 13.19 -19.69 5.99
C GLY A 10 12.13 -19.12 6.95
N ARG A 11 12.50 -18.21 7.86
CA ARG A 11 11.58 -17.57 8.80
C ARG A 11 11.49 -16.08 8.54
N ALA A 12 10.28 -15.54 8.64
CA ALA A 12 10.08 -14.10 8.59
C ALA A 12 10.51 -13.45 9.90
N ARG A 13 11.36 -12.44 9.80
CA ARG A 13 11.83 -11.62 10.92
C ARG A 13 11.47 -10.16 10.68
N ILE A 14 11.51 -9.36 11.72
CA ILE A 14 11.29 -7.92 11.70
C ILE A 14 12.56 -7.25 12.20
N GLY A 15 12.89 -6.08 11.62
CA GLY A 15 14.00 -5.25 12.06
C GLY A 15 13.88 -3.82 11.56
N PHE A 16 14.77 -2.98 12.00
CA PHE A 16 14.91 -1.62 11.51
C PHE A 16 16.22 -1.47 10.72
N ILE A 17 16.15 -0.74 9.61
CA ILE A 17 17.33 -0.40 8.81
C ILE A 17 18.11 0.68 9.54
N ASP A 18 19.40 0.41 9.74
CA ASP A 18 20.38 1.33 10.32
C ASP A 18 21.65 1.31 9.45
N GLY A 19 21.77 2.30 8.56
CA GLY A 19 22.80 2.30 7.52
C GLY A 19 22.70 1.08 6.60
N ASP A 20 23.75 0.27 6.55
CA ASP A 20 23.86 -0.92 5.69
C ASP A 20 23.41 -2.22 6.38
N VAL A 21 22.80 -2.12 7.55
CA VAL A 21 22.38 -3.28 8.33
C VAL A 21 20.92 -3.23 8.73
N ILE A 22 20.39 -4.41 9.06
CA ILE A 22 19.08 -4.59 9.69
C ILE A 22 19.31 -4.98 11.13
N ARG A 23 18.86 -4.17 12.09
CA ARG A 23 18.83 -4.51 13.52
C ARG A 23 17.51 -5.23 13.81
N ALA A 24 17.62 -6.50 14.17
CA ALA A 24 16.44 -7.31 14.44
C ALA A 24 15.72 -6.88 15.72
N VAL A 25 14.41 -7.07 15.72
CA VAL A 25 13.58 -6.85 16.90
C VAL A 25 12.88 -8.14 17.33
N TYR A 26 12.64 -8.26 18.63
CA TYR A 26 11.76 -9.26 19.22
C TYR A 26 10.38 -8.64 19.45
N GLY A 27 9.33 -9.37 19.12
CA GLY A 27 7.94 -8.93 19.29
C GLY A 27 7.30 -8.44 18.00
N SER A 28 6.29 -7.60 18.11
CA SER A 28 5.54 -7.04 16.99
C SER A 28 5.49 -5.51 17.08
N ILE A 29 5.75 -4.83 15.96
CA ILE A 29 5.87 -3.37 15.90
C ILE A 29 4.56 -2.62 16.13
N ASP A 30 3.42 -3.29 16.00
CA ASP A 30 2.09 -2.73 16.27
C ASP A 30 1.64 -2.83 17.73
N THR A 31 2.34 -3.60 18.55
CA THR A 31 2.02 -3.81 19.97
C THR A 31 3.21 -3.55 20.87
N TYR A 32 4.05 -4.56 21.07
CA TYR A 32 5.25 -4.48 21.89
C TYR A 32 6.45 -5.05 21.15
N TRP A 33 7.52 -4.32 21.11
CA TRP A 33 8.79 -4.77 20.55
C TRP A 33 9.98 -4.24 21.35
N ARG A 34 11.09 -4.93 21.23
CA ARG A 34 12.39 -4.47 21.74
C ARG A 34 13.49 -4.82 20.75
N MET A 35 14.48 -3.96 20.68
CA MET A 35 15.68 -4.23 19.90
C MET A 35 16.40 -5.45 20.46
N THR A 36 17.01 -6.24 19.58
CA THR A 36 17.93 -7.33 19.95
C THR A 36 19.36 -6.93 19.57
N ASP A 37 20.34 -7.74 20.01
CA ASP A 37 21.73 -7.56 19.61
C ASP A 37 22.04 -8.16 18.22
N GLU A 38 21.05 -8.82 17.61
CA GLU A 38 21.20 -9.47 16.31
C GLU A 38 21.17 -8.43 15.17
N VAL A 39 22.19 -8.49 14.33
CA VAL A 39 22.40 -7.59 13.20
C VAL A 39 22.63 -8.40 11.94
N PHE A 40 21.96 -8.02 10.85
CA PHE A 40 22.04 -8.68 9.55
C PHE A 40 22.43 -7.67 8.48
N PRO A 41 23.26 -8.04 7.48
CA PRO A 41 23.54 -7.15 6.37
C PRO A 41 22.25 -6.85 5.58
N LEU A 42 22.04 -5.58 5.22
CA LEU A 42 20.91 -5.20 4.34
C LEU A 42 21.15 -5.67 2.91
N ALA A 43 22.41 -5.60 2.45
CA ALA A 43 22.80 -6.08 1.13
C ALA A 43 22.58 -7.60 1.02
N GLY A 44 21.78 -8.01 0.05
CA GLY A 44 21.42 -9.42 -0.18
C GLY A 44 20.33 -9.96 0.75
N ALA A 45 19.81 -9.16 1.68
CA ALA A 45 18.66 -9.57 2.48
C ALA A 45 17.42 -9.75 1.60
N LYS A 46 16.73 -10.88 1.75
CA LYS A 46 15.44 -11.10 1.08
C LYS A 46 14.34 -10.35 1.84
N LEU A 47 13.99 -9.17 1.35
CA LEU A 47 12.93 -8.36 1.93
C LEU A 47 11.56 -8.94 1.55
N LEU A 48 10.71 -9.08 2.55
CA LEU A 48 9.31 -9.49 2.41
C LEU A 48 8.41 -8.25 2.36
N ALA A 49 7.13 -8.42 2.01
CA ALA A 49 6.16 -7.34 2.21
C ALA A 49 6.24 -6.85 3.67
N PRO A 50 6.29 -5.52 3.91
CA PRO A 50 6.59 -4.97 5.23
C PRO A 50 5.51 -5.30 6.28
N CYS A 51 4.32 -5.69 5.83
CA CYS A 51 3.24 -6.19 6.66
C CYS A 51 2.52 -7.36 6.01
N VAL A 52 1.70 -8.08 6.79
CA VAL A 52 0.76 -9.11 6.31
C VAL A 52 -0.64 -8.60 6.60
N PRO A 53 -1.27 -7.89 5.64
CA PRO A 53 -2.57 -7.28 5.89
C PRO A 53 -3.66 -8.33 6.07
N LYS A 54 -4.55 -8.10 7.02
CA LYS A 54 -5.79 -8.87 7.17
C LYS A 54 -6.88 -8.36 6.24
N GLN A 55 -6.82 -7.08 5.90
CA GLN A 55 -7.75 -6.39 5.03
C GLN A 55 -6.98 -5.33 4.23
N ILE A 56 -7.34 -5.18 2.96
CA ILE A 56 -6.81 -4.13 2.09
C ILE A 56 -8.01 -3.34 1.59
N ILE A 57 -8.09 -2.07 1.98
CA ILE A 57 -9.11 -1.13 1.53
C ILE A 57 -8.43 -0.15 0.59
N CYS A 58 -9.06 0.12 -0.54
CA CYS A 58 -8.55 0.99 -1.58
C CYS A 58 -9.56 2.10 -1.86
N VAL A 59 -9.06 3.20 -2.45
CA VAL A 59 -9.88 4.35 -2.83
C VAL A 59 -9.72 4.61 -4.32
N GLY A 60 -10.81 4.57 -5.07
CA GLY A 60 -10.83 4.91 -6.48
C GLY A 60 -11.09 6.40 -6.72
N PHE A 61 -10.61 6.92 -7.87
CA PHE A 61 -10.83 8.30 -8.33
C PHE A 61 -10.44 9.39 -7.33
N ASN A 62 -9.39 9.14 -6.54
CA ASN A 62 -8.92 10.10 -5.53
C ASN A 62 -7.94 11.15 -6.05
N TYR A 63 -7.69 11.19 -7.36
CA TYR A 63 -6.92 12.21 -8.04
C TYR A 63 -7.75 12.86 -9.14
N ARG A 64 -7.72 14.21 -9.21
CA ARG A 64 -8.55 14.98 -10.16
C ARG A 64 -8.23 14.64 -11.60
N ASP A 65 -6.96 14.42 -11.91
CA ASP A 65 -6.53 14.12 -13.28
C ASP A 65 -7.01 12.73 -13.70
N HIS A 66 -6.96 11.76 -12.80
CA HIS A 66 -7.48 10.41 -13.05
C HIS A 66 -9.00 10.40 -13.32
N ALA A 67 -9.79 11.14 -12.53
CA ALA A 67 -11.22 11.27 -12.78
C ALA A 67 -11.51 11.87 -14.17
N ARG A 68 -10.67 12.82 -14.63
CA ARG A 68 -10.77 13.41 -15.98
C ARG A 68 -10.44 12.40 -17.08
N GLU A 69 -9.44 11.54 -16.89
CA GLU A 69 -9.06 10.48 -17.86
C GLU A 69 -10.22 9.52 -18.11
N PHE A 70 -10.96 9.16 -17.06
CA PHE A 70 -12.15 8.30 -17.16
C PHE A 70 -13.43 9.05 -17.54
N HIS A 71 -13.38 10.38 -17.76
CA HIS A 71 -14.56 11.21 -18.01
C HIS A 71 -15.65 11.07 -16.93
N VAL A 72 -15.24 10.89 -15.67
CA VAL A 72 -16.13 10.83 -14.51
C VAL A 72 -15.95 12.04 -13.62
N ASP A 73 -17.03 12.46 -12.98
CA ASP A 73 -16.94 13.49 -11.94
C ASP A 73 -16.20 12.93 -10.72
N VAL A 74 -15.42 13.81 -10.08
CA VAL A 74 -14.81 13.47 -8.79
C VAL A 74 -15.92 13.08 -7.81
N PRO A 75 -15.85 11.89 -7.19
CA PRO A 75 -16.87 11.46 -6.23
C PRO A 75 -16.98 12.44 -5.06
N LYS A 76 -18.23 12.69 -4.61
CA LYS A 76 -18.50 13.54 -3.43
C LYS A 76 -18.06 12.91 -2.11
N GLU A 77 -17.84 11.61 -2.11
CA GLU A 77 -17.34 10.80 -0.99
C GLU A 77 -16.31 9.79 -1.52
N PRO A 78 -15.34 9.33 -0.70
CA PRO A 78 -14.36 8.35 -1.12
C PRO A 78 -14.99 7.08 -1.69
N ALA A 79 -14.66 6.74 -2.95
CA ALA A 79 -15.13 5.52 -3.60
C ALA A 79 -14.28 4.33 -3.12
N LEU A 80 -14.82 3.56 -2.18
CA LEU A 80 -14.09 2.46 -1.54
C LEU A 80 -14.24 1.14 -2.31
N PHE A 81 -13.14 0.41 -2.42
CA PHE A 81 -13.14 -0.99 -2.87
C PHE A 81 -12.08 -1.79 -2.08
N THR A 82 -11.99 -3.09 -2.33
CA THR A 82 -11.06 -3.97 -1.60
C THR A 82 -10.23 -4.80 -2.56
N LYS A 83 -9.02 -5.15 -2.11
CA LYS A 83 -8.21 -6.25 -2.67
C LYS A 83 -8.16 -7.39 -1.66
N ALA A 84 -8.13 -8.61 -2.17
CA ALA A 84 -7.98 -9.78 -1.31
C ALA A 84 -6.55 -9.84 -0.73
N ALA A 85 -6.43 -10.22 0.54
CA ALA A 85 -5.14 -10.22 1.24
C ALA A 85 -4.08 -11.16 0.63
N HIS A 86 -4.51 -12.23 -0.06
CA HIS A 86 -3.61 -13.18 -0.72
C HIS A 86 -2.83 -12.58 -1.91
N THR A 87 -3.25 -11.44 -2.44
CA THR A 87 -2.60 -10.77 -3.57
C THR A 87 -1.25 -10.16 -3.24
N VAL A 88 -0.91 -10.05 -1.94
CA VAL A 88 0.29 -9.35 -1.48
C VAL A 88 1.56 -10.12 -1.83
N ILE A 89 2.49 -9.41 -2.45
CA ILE A 89 3.87 -9.83 -2.66
C ILE A 89 4.84 -8.78 -2.12
N GLY A 90 6.04 -9.19 -1.76
CA GLY A 90 7.09 -8.30 -1.29
C GLY A 90 7.96 -7.75 -2.41
N ASN A 91 9.05 -7.10 -1.99
CA ASN A 91 10.08 -6.59 -2.90
C ASN A 91 10.62 -7.72 -3.80
N ASP A 92 10.96 -7.40 -5.04
CA ASP A 92 11.43 -8.35 -6.07
C ASP A 92 10.45 -9.48 -6.42
N GLY A 93 9.22 -9.45 -5.88
CA GLY A 93 8.16 -10.39 -6.24
C GLY A 93 7.72 -10.21 -7.70
N LYS A 94 7.42 -11.32 -8.38
CA LYS A 94 6.96 -11.31 -9.77
C LYS A 94 5.45 -11.14 -9.84
N ILE A 95 4.98 -10.15 -10.59
CA ILE A 95 3.58 -10.01 -10.95
C ILE A 95 3.28 -11.05 -12.04
N ILE A 96 2.27 -11.90 -11.82
CA ILE A 96 1.87 -12.94 -12.74
C ILE A 96 0.71 -12.43 -13.58
N TYR A 97 0.91 -12.39 -14.89
CA TYR A 97 -0.12 -11.97 -15.84
C TYR A 97 -1.22 -13.05 -15.93
N PRO A 98 -2.49 -12.74 -15.57
CA PRO A 98 -3.54 -13.74 -15.58
C PRO A 98 -4.01 -14.07 -17.01
N ARG A 99 -4.35 -15.34 -17.26
CA ARG A 99 -4.84 -15.78 -18.57
C ARG A 99 -6.20 -15.18 -18.95
N GLN A 100 -6.94 -14.69 -17.98
CA GLN A 100 -8.29 -14.13 -18.12
C GLN A 100 -8.30 -12.67 -18.54
N SER A 101 -7.15 -11.99 -18.52
CA SER A 101 -7.04 -10.58 -18.87
C SER A 101 -6.12 -10.39 -20.07
N HIS A 102 -6.45 -9.41 -20.89
CA HIS A 102 -5.64 -8.97 -22.04
C HIS A 102 -4.95 -7.63 -21.76
N GLU A 103 -5.26 -6.99 -20.64
CA GLU A 103 -4.79 -5.66 -20.30
C GLU A 103 -4.55 -5.55 -18.80
N VAL A 104 -3.29 -5.67 -18.39
CA VAL A 104 -2.86 -5.49 -17.00
C VAL A 104 -2.10 -4.19 -16.89
N VAL A 105 -2.50 -3.35 -15.95
CA VAL A 105 -1.90 -2.03 -15.71
C VAL A 105 -1.31 -1.95 -14.30
N TYR A 106 -0.40 -1.01 -14.11
CA TYR A 106 0.23 -0.70 -12.83
C TYR A 106 -0.33 0.62 -12.29
N GLU A 107 -0.37 0.76 -10.98
CA GLU A 107 -0.86 1.94 -10.29
C GLU A 107 -0.01 2.16 -9.02
N ALA A 108 1.01 3.05 -9.12
CA ALA A 108 1.86 3.39 -7.98
C ALA A 108 1.07 4.23 -6.97
N GLU A 109 1.14 3.83 -5.69
CA GLU A 109 0.32 4.40 -4.65
C GLU A 109 1.03 4.56 -3.32
N LEU A 110 0.50 5.44 -2.46
CA LEU A 110 0.83 5.50 -1.06
C LEU A 110 0.04 4.44 -0.29
N GLY A 111 0.73 3.46 0.27
CA GLY A 111 0.16 2.51 1.21
C GLY A 111 0.25 3.02 2.64
N VAL A 112 -0.86 2.99 3.39
CA VAL A 112 -0.92 3.37 4.81
C VAL A 112 -1.23 2.13 5.65
N VAL A 113 -0.43 1.86 6.65
CA VAL A 113 -0.58 0.70 7.55
C VAL A 113 -1.12 1.16 8.90
N ILE A 114 -2.23 0.57 9.34
CA ILE A 114 -2.88 0.87 10.61
C ILE A 114 -2.26 0.04 11.74
N LYS A 115 -1.98 0.67 12.90
CA LYS A 115 -1.40 -0.01 14.08
C LYS A 115 -2.43 -0.50 15.10
N LYS A 116 -3.60 0.14 15.16
CA LYS A 116 -4.63 -0.17 16.16
C LYS A 116 -6.04 0.00 15.57
N ARG A 117 -7.01 -0.62 16.21
CA ARG A 117 -8.42 -0.57 15.81
C ARG A 117 -8.93 0.88 15.78
N MET A 118 -9.64 1.25 14.69
CA MET A 118 -10.26 2.56 14.48
C MET A 118 -11.78 2.40 14.42
N LYS A 119 -12.52 3.30 15.07
CA LYS A 119 -13.98 3.43 14.94
C LYS A 119 -14.39 4.86 15.25
N ASP A 120 -15.08 5.50 14.30
CA ASP A 120 -15.58 6.88 14.42
C ASP A 120 -14.48 7.89 14.82
N VAL A 121 -13.30 7.79 14.17
CA VAL A 121 -12.11 8.60 14.47
C VAL A 121 -12.15 9.88 13.64
N ALA A 122 -11.99 11.04 14.27
CA ALA A 122 -11.89 12.34 13.59
C ALA A 122 -10.57 12.43 12.78
N PRO A 123 -10.54 13.18 11.64
CA PRO A 123 -9.33 13.26 10.80
C PRO A 123 -8.07 13.70 11.54
N GLU A 124 -8.20 14.64 12.48
CA GLU A 124 -7.10 15.14 13.31
C GLU A 124 -6.50 14.11 14.27
N ASP A 125 -7.26 13.07 14.64
CA ASP A 125 -6.82 12.00 15.52
C ASP A 125 -6.25 10.79 14.75
N VAL A 126 -6.46 10.72 13.45
CA VAL A 126 -6.01 9.58 12.61
C VAL A 126 -4.52 9.30 12.69
N PRO A 127 -3.60 10.30 12.77
CA PRO A 127 -2.16 10.05 12.91
C PRO A 127 -1.82 9.09 14.05
N ASP A 128 -2.55 9.11 15.16
CA ASP A 128 -2.37 8.23 16.30
C ASP A 128 -2.72 6.76 16.03
N TYR A 129 -3.33 6.46 14.88
CA TYR A 129 -3.71 5.10 14.48
C TYR A 129 -2.81 4.53 13.37
N ILE A 130 -1.95 5.35 12.79
CA ILE A 130 -1.06 4.94 11.71
C ILE A 130 0.22 4.33 12.27
N LEU A 131 0.61 3.16 11.75
CA LEU A 131 1.90 2.53 12.01
C LEU A 131 3.00 3.10 11.12
N GLY A 132 2.67 3.41 9.88
CA GLY A 132 3.58 3.96 8.90
C GLY A 132 3.07 3.84 7.48
N TYR A 133 3.94 4.18 6.54
CA TYR A 133 3.67 4.30 5.12
C TYR A 133 4.61 3.43 4.30
N THR A 134 4.15 2.95 3.15
CA THR A 134 4.96 2.16 2.23
C THR A 134 4.55 2.44 0.79
N CYS A 135 5.42 2.10 -0.17
CA CYS A 135 4.99 2.07 -1.57
C CYS A 135 4.08 0.87 -1.80
N ALA A 136 3.10 1.06 -2.65
CA ALA A 136 2.17 0.04 -3.08
C ALA A 136 1.96 0.11 -4.59
N ASN A 137 1.61 -1.02 -5.20
CA ASN A 137 1.20 -1.07 -6.60
C ASN A 137 -0.16 -1.75 -6.70
N ASP A 138 -1.19 -0.99 -7.14
CA ASP A 138 -2.53 -1.52 -7.37
C ASP A 138 -2.64 -2.12 -8.76
N VAL A 139 -1.97 -3.27 -8.96
CA VAL A 139 -2.03 -3.97 -10.24
C VAL A 139 -3.48 -4.34 -10.57
N THR A 140 -3.88 -4.01 -11.80
CA THR A 140 -5.28 -4.07 -12.22
C THR A 140 -5.40 -4.75 -13.58
N ALA A 141 -6.32 -5.70 -13.71
CA ALA A 141 -6.80 -6.19 -15.00
C ALA A 141 -7.85 -5.20 -15.54
N ARG A 142 -7.41 -4.25 -16.37
CA ARG A 142 -8.21 -3.09 -16.79
C ARG A 142 -9.44 -3.49 -17.60
N ASP A 143 -9.30 -4.40 -18.53
CA ASP A 143 -10.38 -4.96 -19.33
C ASP A 143 -11.50 -5.58 -18.47
N LEU A 144 -11.11 -6.27 -17.39
CA LEU A 144 -12.06 -6.84 -16.42
C LEU A 144 -12.64 -5.77 -15.49
N GLN A 145 -11.86 -4.76 -15.12
CA GLN A 145 -12.38 -3.65 -14.32
C GLN A 145 -13.50 -2.89 -15.04
N LEU A 146 -13.37 -2.72 -16.35
CA LEU A 146 -14.38 -2.03 -17.18
C LEU A 146 -15.61 -2.89 -17.45
N SER A 147 -15.46 -4.22 -17.49
CA SER A 147 -16.55 -5.16 -17.81
C SER A 147 -17.32 -5.67 -16.59
N ASP A 148 -16.67 -5.75 -15.43
CA ASP A 148 -17.26 -6.28 -14.21
C ASP A 148 -18.06 -5.21 -13.45
N VAL A 149 -19.17 -5.61 -12.82
CA VAL A 149 -19.95 -4.73 -11.95
C VAL A 149 -19.18 -4.37 -10.67
N GLN A 150 -18.32 -5.28 -10.20
CA GLN A 150 -17.50 -5.11 -8.99
C GLN A 150 -16.02 -5.31 -9.32
N TRP A 151 -15.16 -4.46 -8.82
CA TRP A 151 -13.73 -4.48 -9.12
C TRP A 151 -12.94 -5.59 -8.41
N LEU A 152 -13.56 -6.39 -7.54
CA LEU A 152 -12.87 -7.40 -6.74
C LEU A 152 -12.03 -8.34 -7.61
N ARG A 153 -12.58 -8.89 -8.70
CA ARG A 153 -11.87 -9.82 -9.57
C ARG A 153 -10.70 -9.14 -10.28
N SER A 154 -10.94 -8.00 -10.91
CA SER A 154 -9.92 -7.25 -11.67
C SER A 154 -8.75 -6.77 -10.82
N LYS A 155 -8.97 -6.58 -9.51
CA LYS A 155 -8.00 -6.08 -8.52
C LYS A 155 -7.38 -7.19 -7.65
N SER A 156 -7.86 -8.45 -7.71
CA SER A 156 -7.50 -9.48 -6.74
C SER A 156 -6.96 -10.79 -7.34
N PHE A 157 -6.35 -10.75 -8.53
CA PHE A 157 -5.52 -11.87 -8.97
C PHE A 157 -4.31 -12.04 -8.05
N ASP A 158 -3.79 -13.26 -7.94
CA ASP A 158 -2.55 -13.53 -7.22
C ASP A 158 -1.45 -12.57 -7.68
N THR A 159 -0.65 -12.08 -6.73
CA THR A 159 0.47 -11.14 -6.96
C THR A 159 0.09 -9.70 -7.33
N PHE A 160 -1.19 -9.34 -7.34
CA PHE A 160 -1.65 -8.01 -7.76
C PHE A 160 -1.51 -6.91 -6.70
N CYS A 161 -0.80 -7.16 -5.60
CA CYS A 161 -0.56 -6.19 -4.54
C CYS A 161 0.91 -6.18 -4.07
N PRO A 162 1.87 -5.74 -4.90
CA PRO A 162 3.23 -5.48 -4.44
C PRO A 162 3.25 -4.40 -3.35
N LEU A 163 3.93 -4.68 -2.23
CA LEU A 163 4.13 -3.77 -1.10
C LEU A 163 5.59 -3.73 -0.67
N GLY A 164 6.12 -2.54 -0.42
CA GLY A 164 7.46 -2.42 0.13
C GLY A 164 8.31 -1.29 -0.47
N PRO A 165 9.62 -1.36 -0.30
CA PRO A 165 10.39 -2.44 0.35
C PRO A 165 10.35 -2.42 1.89
N TRP A 166 9.99 -1.29 2.53
CA TRP A 166 9.91 -1.10 3.97
C TRP A 166 8.69 -0.28 4.37
N LEU A 167 8.43 -0.23 5.65
CA LEU A 167 7.46 0.67 6.25
C LEU A 167 8.23 1.87 6.85
N GLU A 168 7.94 3.09 6.40
CA GLU A 168 8.46 4.31 6.98
C GLU A 168 7.51 4.79 8.10
N THR A 169 7.99 4.82 9.33
CA THR A 169 7.15 5.13 10.51
C THR A 169 7.15 6.61 10.88
N ASP A 170 8.04 7.39 10.28
CA ASP A 170 8.22 8.81 10.56
C ASP A 170 8.21 9.58 9.23
N LEU A 171 7.02 9.79 8.70
CA LEU A 171 6.80 10.39 7.39
C LEU A 171 5.55 11.27 7.43
N ASP A 172 5.67 12.48 6.90
CA ASP A 172 4.52 13.33 6.61
C ASP A 172 3.96 12.97 5.21
N PRO A 173 2.71 12.49 5.11
CA PRO A 173 2.14 12.07 3.83
C PRO A 173 1.56 13.21 3.00
N THR A 174 1.62 14.47 3.43
CA THR A 174 0.85 15.58 2.85
C THR A 174 1.35 16.03 1.49
N ASP A 175 2.66 15.91 1.22
CA ASP A 175 3.25 16.33 -0.06
C ASP A 175 4.43 15.45 -0.49
N LEU A 176 4.15 14.19 -0.76
CA LEU A 176 5.13 13.20 -1.24
C LEU A 176 5.10 13.07 -2.75
N SER A 177 6.26 12.89 -3.36
CA SER A 177 6.35 12.49 -4.77
C SER A 177 6.16 10.98 -4.90
N ILE A 178 5.21 10.57 -5.75
CA ILE A 178 4.96 9.17 -6.11
C ILE A 178 5.36 8.97 -7.57
N LYS A 179 6.28 8.06 -7.84
CA LYS A 179 6.78 7.79 -9.19
C LYS A 179 6.83 6.30 -9.46
N LEU A 180 6.52 5.93 -10.70
CA LEU A 180 6.68 4.58 -11.21
C LEU A 180 7.54 4.59 -12.46
N TYR A 181 8.48 3.67 -12.51
CA TYR A 181 9.34 3.43 -13.67
C TYR A 181 9.10 2.02 -14.22
N LEU A 182 8.91 1.90 -15.51
CA LEU A 182 8.86 0.64 -16.23
C LEU A 182 10.00 0.59 -17.23
N ASN A 183 10.87 -0.41 -17.14
CA ASN A 183 12.04 -0.56 -18.00
C ASN A 183 12.92 0.72 -18.04
N GLY A 184 13.09 1.38 -16.90
CA GLY A 184 13.85 2.62 -16.76
C GLY A 184 13.16 3.89 -17.25
N GLN A 185 11.95 3.80 -17.81
CA GLN A 185 11.15 4.95 -18.25
C GLN A 185 10.18 5.36 -17.15
N LEU A 186 10.12 6.67 -16.85
CA LEU A 186 9.13 7.24 -15.96
C LEU A 186 7.74 7.10 -16.61
N LYS A 187 6.82 6.44 -15.93
CA LYS A 187 5.46 6.16 -16.40
C LYS A 187 4.38 6.85 -15.56
N GLN A 188 4.59 6.94 -14.23
CA GLN A 188 3.72 7.73 -13.36
C GLN A 188 4.55 8.73 -12.57
N ASN A 189 4.02 9.94 -12.39
CA ASN A 189 4.65 11.02 -11.63
C ASN A 189 3.57 11.90 -11.02
N GLY A 190 3.20 11.61 -9.80
CA GLY A 190 2.17 12.32 -9.04
C GLY A 190 2.68 12.80 -7.69
N ARG A 191 1.81 13.48 -6.96
CA ARG A 191 2.06 13.95 -5.59
C ARG A 191 0.85 13.66 -4.71
N THR A 192 1.09 13.34 -3.45
CA THR A 192 0.01 13.13 -2.49
C THR A 192 -0.78 14.41 -2.21
N SER A 193 -0.20 15.59 -2.42
CA SER A 193 -0.90 16.88 -2.37
C SER A 193 -1.98 17.05 -3.45
N ASP A 194 -1.95 16.24 -4.52
CA ASP A 194 -2.94 16.30 -5.60
C ASP A 194 -4.17 15.42 -5.31
N MET A 195 -4.16 14.69 -4.20
CA MET A 195 -5.31 13.88 -3.74
C MET A 195 -6.53 14.76 -3.48
N VAL A 196 -7.70 14.25 -3.85
CA VAL A 196 -9.00 14.88 -3.54
C VAL A 196 -9.28 14.83 -2.04
N TYR A 197 -9.11 13.65 -1.47
CA TYR A 197 -9.18 13.39 -0.04
C TYR A 197 -7.80 12.97 0.45
N ASN A 198 -7.27 13.64 1.45
CA ASN A 198 -5.98 13.28 2.03
C ASN A 198 -6.09 11.96 2.82
N PRO A 199 -4.97 11.30 3.15
CA PRO A 199 -4.99 10.01 3.84
C PRO A 199 -5.75 10.00 5.17
N TYR A 200 -5.76 11.12 5.88
CA TYR A 200 -6.45 11.24 7.18
C TYR A 200 -7.98 11.33 7.02
N GLU A 201 -8.44 12.10 6.04
CA GLU A 201 -9.86 12.19 5.68
C GLU A 201 -10.41 10.83 5.23
N ILE A 202 -9.65 10.10 4.41
CA ILE A 202 -10.04 8.77 3.93
C ILE A 202 -10.15 7.78 5.10
N LEU A 203 -9.15 7.74 5.99
CA LEU A 203 -9.16 6.82 7.13
C LEU A 203 -10.26 7.16 8.12
N SER A 204 -10.51 8.44 8.37
CA SER A 204 -11.65 8.90 9.17
C SER A 204 -12.96 8.39 8.56
N TYR A 205 -13.19 8.63 7.25
CA TYR A 205 -14.38 8.20 6.53
C TYR A 205 -14.58 6.67 6.61
N ILE A 206 -13.52 5.91 6.39
CA ILE A 206 -13.56 4.44 6.52
C ILE A 206 -13.96 4.04 7.94
N SER A 207 -13.42 4.69 8.96
CA SER A 207 -13.69 4.34 10.36
C SER A 207 -15.15 4.58 10.79
N GLN A 208 -15.89 5.42 10.08
CA GLN A 208 -17.33 5.65 10.31
C GLN A 208 -18.19 4.48 9.82
N SER A 209 -17.84 3.89 8.66
CA SER A 209 -18.64 2.83 8.03
C SER A 209 -18.19 1.43 8.46
N MET A 210 -16.90 1.21 8.70
CA MET A 210 -16.34 -0.07 9.12
C MET A 210 -15.29 0.13 10.22
N THR A 211 -14.71 -0.95 10.72
CA THR A 211 -13.72 -0.88 11.81
C THR A 211 -12.38 -1.45 11.33
N PRO A 212 -11.51 -0.63 10.71
CA PRO A 212 -10.15 -1.05 10.40
C PRO A 212 -9.41 -1.53 11.66
N VAL A 213 -8.63 -2.59 11.51
CA VAL A 213 -7.84 -3.20 12.60
C VAL A 213 -6.37 -3.19 12.23
N SER A 214 -5.48 -3.54 13.17
CA SER A 214 -4.04 -3.64 12.91
C SER A 214 -3.76 -4.39 11.60
N TYR A 215 -2.84 -3.83 10.79
CA TYR A 215 -2.51 -4.30 9.43
C TYR A 215 -3.68 -4.22 8.43
N THR A 216 -4.64 -3.30 8.62
CA THR A 216 -5.49 -2.84 7.53
C THR A 216 -4.65 -1.91 6.66
N HIS A 217 -4.64 -2.17 5.35
CA HIS A 217 -3.89 -1.39 4.37
C HIS A 217 -4.83 -0.47 3.62
N LEU A 218 -4.50 0.81 3.55
CA LEU A 218 -5.18 1.79 2.73
C LEU A 218 -4.33 2.12 1.51
N ARG A 219 -4.96 2.34 0.36
CA ARG A 219 -4.28 2.73 -0.87
C ARG A 219 -5.04 3.87 -1.55
N ALA A 220 -4.31 4.87 -1.99
CA ALA A 220 -4.84 5.99 -2.77
C ALA A 220 -4.28 5.92 -4.19
N HIS A 221 -5.16 5.90 -5.17
CA HIS A 221 -4.95 5.55 -6.57
C HIS A 221 -4.31 6.64 -7.44
N GLU A 222 -3.56 6.26 -8.48
CA GLU A 222 -2.86 7.08 -9.46
C GLU A 222 -3.10 6.71 -10.93
N THR A 223 -2.76 7.65 -11.83
CA THR A 223 -2.97 7.74 -13.28
C THR A 223 -2.70 6.49 -14.13
N ASP A 224 -3.42 6.39 -15.26
CA ASP A 224 -3.35 5.30 -16.24
C ASP A 224 -1.97 5.08 -16.85
N SER A 225 -1.59 3.79 -16.92
CA SER A 225 -0.43 3.37 -17.69
C SER A 225 -0.55 1.91 -18.10
N TYR A 226 -0.34 1.65 -19.37
CA TYR A 226 -0.38 0.32 -19.97
C TYR A 226 0.97 -0.42 -19.77
N LEU A 227 0.90 -1.71 -19.48
CA LEU A 227 2.05 -2.62 -19.53
C LEU A 227 2.37 -3.02 -20.97
#